data_e9679ee7b18f8bf6358dff2ff7bb125c
#
_entry.id   e9679ee7b18f8bf6358dff2ff7bb125c
#
_cell.length_a   1.000
_cell.length_b   1.000
_cell.length_c   1.000
_cell.angle_alpha   90.00
_cell.angle_beta   90.00
_cell.angle_gamma   90.00
#
_symmetry.space_group_name_H-M   'P 1'
#
loop_
_entity.id
_entity.type
_entity.pdbx_description
1 polymer ?
#
loop_
_entity_poly.entity_id
_entity_poly.type
_entity_poly.pdbx_seq_one_letter_code
_entity_poly.pdbx_strand_id
1 'polypeptide(L)'
;MRRFCENQFLGTPGLLMLLTSFLLLLVSPVQADMVVVPAGEYMMGCSVDDPDCEKDEGPQGGIAVTVPEFKIDKNEVTVAEYAECLKAGSCTRPKDFARNKYCNFGNAEWNNYPANCVDWSEAVAYCQWVGKRLPNEAEWEKAARAGSSSRYPWGQDVSCANAILDDGKTLASAGDEPDGCGEDRSWPVGTHAANALGLYDMHGNVGEWTSAWYSPNAVTEMYPEGNLSGPASGKRRVVRGGSWDENKLNLRSSFRNVKAPVSGKSVYGSIGFRCASD
;
A
#
# COMPACT_ATOMS: atom_id res chain seq x y z
N MET A 1 -69.02 -66.61 26.59
CA MET A 1 -68.45 -65.42 27.20
C MET A 1 -67.06 -65.18 26.66
N ARG A 2 -66.92 -64.32 25.68
CA ARG A 2 -65.62 -63.99 25.08
C ARG A 2 -65.39 -62.48 25.25
N ARG A 3 -64.26 -62.13 25.93
CA ARG A 3 -63.78 -60.73 26.06
C ARG A 3 -62.90 -60.39 24.90
N PHE A 4 -63.20 -59.27 24.25
CA PHE A 4 -62.36 -58.61 23.23
C PHE A 4 -61.38 -57.74 23.98
N CYS A 5 -60.05 -57.85 23.63
CA CYS A 5 -59.00 -56.88 23.98
C CYS A 5 -58.85 -55.93 22.82
N GLU A 6 -59.05 -54.62 23.05
CA GLU A 6 -58.71 -53.55 22.19
C GLU A 6 -57.23 -53.16 22.39
N ASN A 7 -56.47 -53.21 21.29
CA ASN A 7 -55.12 -52.69 21.28
C ASN A 7 -55.15 -51.17 20.90
N GLN A 8 -54.71 -50.37 21.84
CA GLN A 8 -54.41 -48.92 21.54
C GLN A 8 -53.00 -48.77 21.00
N PHE A 9 -52.87 -48.30 19.77
CA PHE A 9 -51.62 -47.84 19.20
C PHE A 9 -51.32 -46.41 19.67
N LEU A 10 -50.27 -46.25 20.47
CA LEU A 10 -49.70 -44.98 20.85
C LEU A 10 -48.77 -44.50 19.69
N GLY A 11 -49.23 -43.48 18.96
CA GLY A 11 -48.44 -42.78 17.96
C GLY A 11 -47.38 -41.90 18.62
N THR A 12 -46.12 -42.11 18.30
CA THR A 12 -45.00 -41.23 18.65
C THR A 12 -45.03 -39.95 17.80
N PRO A 13 -44.89 -38.76 18.41
CA PRO A 13 -44.78 -37.54 17.61
C PRO A 13 -43.38 -37.45 16.94
N GLY A 14 -43.38 -37.45 15.62
CA GLY A 14 -42.16 -37.19 14.84
C GLY A 14 -41.64 -35.77 15.05
N LEU A 15 -40.43 -35.69 15.56
CA LEU A 15 -39.68 -34.43 15.72
C LEU A 15 -39.23 -33.91 14.34
N LEU A 16 -39.95 -32.92 13.82
CA LEU A 16 -39.60 -32.24 12.56
C LEU A 16 -38.39 -31.34 12.81
N MET A 17 -37.17 -31.79 12.48
CA MET A 17 -35.96 -30.96 12.50
C MET A 17 -36.04 -29.95 11.37
N LEU A 18 -36.35 -28.71 11.66
CA LEU A 18 -36.19 -27.56 10.80
C LEU A 18 -34.67 -27.25 10.62
N LEU A 19 -34.09 -27.71 9.53
CA LEU A 19 -32.76 -27.31 9.08
C LEU A 19 -32.85 -25.87 8.58
N THR A 20 -32.56 -24.91 9.47
CA THR A 20 -32.33 -23.51 9.06
C THR A 20 -30.98 -23.43 8.37
N SER A 21 -30.96 -23.45 7.04
CA SER A 21 -29.81 -23.13 6.24
C SER A 21 -29.43 -21.67 6.46
N PHE A 22 -28.42 -21.43 7.28
CA PHE A 22 -27.79 -20.11 7.38
C PHE A 22 -27.04 -19.84 6.08
N LEU A 23 -27.66 -19.07 5.18
CA LEU A 23 -27.02 -18.56 4.00
C LEU A 23 -26.01 -17.49 4.47
N LEU A 24 -24.74 -17.87 4.64
CA LEU A 24 -23.66 -16.90 4.81
C LEU A 24 -23.59 -16.09 3.50
N LEU A 25 -24.12 -14.88 3.53
CA LEU A 25 -23.81 -13.86 2.51
C LEU A 25 -22.33 -13.55 2.62
N LEU A 26 -21.52 -14.15 1.75
CA LEU A 26 -20.15 -13.76 1.54
C LEU A 26 -20.18 -12.35 0.95
N VAL A 27 -20.05 -11.35 1.79
CA VAL A 27 -19.77 -9.98 1.35
C VAL A 27 -18.37 -10.03 0.75
N SER A 28 -18.27 -10.01 -0.56
CA SER A 28 -16.98 -9.85 -1.23
C SER A 28 -16.41 -8.49 -0.81
N PRO A 29 -15.14 -8.43 -0.39
CA PRO A 29 -14.52 -7.16 -0.08
C PRO A 29 -14.58 -6.25 -1.32
N VAL A 30 -14.80 -4.96 -1.10
CA VAL A 30 -14.69 -3.96 -2.16
C VAL A 30 -13.25 -4.04 -2.67
N GLN A 31 -13.08 -4.56 -3.87
CA GLN A 31 -11.77 -4.76 -4.45
C GLN A 31 -11.37 -3.46 -5.15
N ALA A 32 -10.26 -2.85 -4.71
CA ALA A 32 -9.67 -1.70 -5.38
C ALA A 32 -9.39 -2.03 -6.86
N ASP A 33 -9.62 -1.04 -7.74
CA ASP A 33 -9.26 -1.13 -9.15
C ASP A 33 -7.75 -1.39 -9.28
N MET A 34 -7.38 -2.36 -10.12
CA MET A 34 -5.98 -2.70 -10.37
C MET A 34 -5.58 -2.36 -11.79
N VAL A 35 -4.33 -1.98 -11.95
CA VAL A 35 -3.68 -1.72 -13.23
C VAL A 35 -2.74 -2.88 -13.55
N VAL A 36 -2.78 -3.37 -14.79
CA VAL A 36 -1.81 -4.35 -15.30
C VAL A 36 -0.52 -3.64 -15.66
N VAL A 37 0.59 -4.08 -15.08
CA VAL A 37 1.95 -3.67 -15.45
C VAL A 37 2.56 -4.76 -16.31
N PRO A 38 2.84 -4.50 -17.60
CA PRO A 38 3.32 -5.53 -18.52
C PRO A 38 4.66 -6.12 -18.10
N ALA A 39 4.86 -7.41 -18.40
CA ALA A 39 6.17 -8.04 -18.27
C ALA A 39 7.22 -7.31 -19.10
N GLY A 40 8.47 -7.37 -18.67
CA GLY A 40 9.60 -6.87 -19.43
C GLY A 40 10.68 -6.20 -18.59
N GLU A 41 11.75 -5.85 -19.27
CA GLU A 41 12.90 -5.17 -18.69
C GLU A 41 12.65 -3.67 -18.54
N TYR A 42 13.23 -3.06 -17.50
CA TYR A 42 13.31 -1.62 -17.31
C TYR A 42 14.63 -1.27 -16.58
N MET A 43 15.02 -0.01 -16.66
CA MET A 43 16.20 0.51 -15.95
C MET A 43 15.79 0.90 -14.53
N MET A 44 16.18 0.10 -13.55
CA MET A 44 15.92 0.32 -12.12
C MET A 44 17.04 1.13 -11.48
N GLY A 45 16.69 2.00 -10.56
CA GLY A 45 17.63 2.77 -9.75
C GLY A 45 17.90 4.17 -10.28
N CYS A 46 19.11 4.67 -10.07
CA CYS A 46 19.49 6.04 -10.36
C CYS A 46 19.12 6.46 -11.79
N SER A 47 18.34 7.52 -11.94
CA SER A 47 17.89 8.01 -13.25
C SER A 47 19.05 8.64 -14.04
N VAL A 48 18.89 8.71 -15.38
CA VAL A 48 19.83 9.44 -16.23
C VAL A 48 19.84 10.92 -15.81
N ASP A 49 21.02 11.50 -15.70
CA ASP A 49 21.22 12.92 -15.34
C ASP A 49 20.66 13.32 -13.97
N ASP A 50 20.49 12.37 -13.04
CA ASP A 50 20.13 12.66 -11.66
C ASP A 50 21.39 12.83 -10.78
N PRO A 51 21.74 14.08 -10.39
CA PRO A 51 22.93 14.35 -9.58
C PRO A 51 22.76 13.98 -8.11
N ASP A 52 21.52 13.70 -7.67
CA ASP A 52 21.17 13.50 -6.26
C ASP A 52 21.01 12.03 -5.88
N CYS A 53 21.47 11.11 -6.74
CA CYS A 53 21.37 9.68 -6.45
C CYS A 53 22.21 9.25 -5.25
N GLU A 54 21.63 8.41 -4.42
CA GLU A 54 22.33 7.77 -3.32
C GLU A 54 23.02 6.46 -3.77
N LYS A 55 24.00 6.00 -2.99
CA LYS A 55 24.82 4.83 -3.37
C LYS A 55 24.01 3.54 -3.52
N ASP A 56 22.94 3.39 -2.78
CA ASP A 56 22.08 2.21 -2.78
C ASP A 56 21.02 2.22 -3.89
N GLU A 57 20.93 3.32 -4.64
CA GLU A 57 20.09 3.44 -5.84
C GLU A 57 20.79 2.85 -7.10
N GLY A 58 22.05 2.43 -6.99
CA GLY A 58 22.83 1.90 -8.11
C GLY A 58 23.51 2.97 -8.96
N PRO A 59 24.12 2.59 -10.11
CA PRO A 59 24.82 3.53 -10.98
C PRO A 59 23.86 4.46 -11.71
N GLN A 60 24.37 5.61 -12.12
CA GLN A 60 23.64 6.55 -12.94
C GLN A 60 23.20 5.90 -14.27
N GLY A 61 21.96 6.12 -14.65
CA GLY A 61 21.30 5.43 -15.77
C GLY A 61 20.63 4.12 -15.38
N GLY A 62 20.78 3.69 -14.12
CA GLY A 62 20.15 2.50 -13.61
C GLY A 62 20.80 1.18 -14.04
N ILE A 63 20.17 0.09 -13.67
CA ILE A 63 20.54 -1.27 -14.07
C ILE A 63 19.31 -1.98 -14.64
N ALA A 64 19.50 -2.77 -15.69
CA ALA A 64 18.44 -3.53 -16.32
C ALA A 64 17.89 -4.61 -15.36
N VAL A 65 16.58 -4.57 -15.11
CA VAL A 65 15.86 -5.53 -14.26
C VAL A 65 14.63 -6.02 -15.01
N THR A 66 14.48 -7.34 -15.14
CA THR A 66 13.29 -7.95 -15.74
C THR A 66 12.26 -8.28 -14.68
N VAL A 67 11.04 -7.77 -14.86
CA VAL A 67 9.91 -8.01 -13.96
C VAL A 67 8.80 -8.73 -14.75
N PRO A 68 8.23 -9.84 -14.24
CA PRO A 68 7.05 -10.48 -14.83
C PRO A 68 5.86 -9.53 -14.91
N GLU A 69 4.82 -9.88 -15.67
CA GLU A 69 3.53 -9.19 -15.59
C GLU A 69 2.93 -9.33 -14.20
N PHE A 70 2.38 -8.25 -13.69
CA PHE A 70 1.67 -8.21 -12.42
C PHE A 70 0.57 -7.15 -12.45
N LYS A 71 -0.29 -7.17 -11.45
CA LYS A 71 -1.28 -6.12 -11.22
C LYS A 71 -0.94 -5.37 -9.95
N ILE A 72 -1.25 -4.08 -9.92
CA ILE A 72 -1.05 -3.22 -8.75
C ILE A 72 -2.28 -2.33 -8.55
N ASP A 73 -2.63 -2.02 -7.32
CA ASP A 73 -3.74 -1.13 -7.01
C ASP A 73 -3.52 0.25 -7.62
N LYS A 74 -4.56 0.78 -8.22
CA LYS A 74 -4.55 2.07 -8.91
C LYS A 74 -4.21 3.23 -7.98
N ASN A 75 -4.69 3.17 -6.75
CA ASN A 75 -4.45 4.12 -5.68
C ASN A 75 -3.81 3.43 -4.48
N GLU A 76 -3.36 4.20 -3.51
CA GLU A 76 -3.08 3.74 -2.16
C GLU A 76 -4.35 3.18 -1.52
N VAL A 77 -4.22 2.19 -0.63
CA VAL A 77 -5.36 1.68 0.14
C VAL A 77 -5.95 2.80 1.00
N THR A 78 -7.25 2.99 0.93
CA THR A 78 -7.97 4.06 1.63
C THR A 78 -8.36 3.69 3.06
N VAL A 79 -8.65 4.69 3.88
CA VAL A 79 -9.21 4.50 5.24
C VAL A 79 -10.50 3.70 5.20
N ALA A 80 -11.38 3.95 4.21
CA ALA A 80 -12.63 3.21 4.06
C ALA A 80 -12.40 1.71 3.80
N GLU A 81 -11.50 1.39 2.88
CA GLU A 81 -11.16 0.00 2.54
C GLU A 81 -10.51 -0.72 3.73
N TYR A 82 -9.59 -0.07 4.44
CA TYR A 82 -8.96 -0.64 5.62
C TYR A 82 -9.96 -0.85 6.76
N ALA A 83 -10.95 0.04 6.91
CA ALA A 83 -12.02 -0.09 7.90
C ALA A 83 -12.88 -1.34 7.67
N GLU A 84 -13.13 -1.75 6.42
CA GLU A 84 -13.85 -3.00 6.13
C GLU A 84 -13.05 -4.24 6.57
N CYS A 85 -11.72 -4.23 6.42
CA CYS A 85 -10.86 -5.29 6.94
C CYS A 85 -10.91 -5.38 8.48
N LEU A 86 -10.93 -4.23 9.16
CA LEU A 86 -11.11 -4.18 10.62
C LEU A 86 -12.45 -4.75 11.05
N LYS A 87 -13.52 -4.37 10.37
CA LYS A 87 -14.88 -4.86 10.63
C LYS A 87 -15.00 -6.37 10.41
N ALA A 88 -14.27 -6.90 9.42
CA ALA A 88 -14.16 -8.35 9.19
C ALA A 88 -13.32 -9.08 10.25
N GLY A 89 -12.63 -8.37 11.16
CA GLY A 89 -11.74 -8.93 12.15
C GLY A 89 -10.41 -9.48 11.61
N SER A 90 -10.08 -9.17 10.36
CA SER A 90 -8.87 -9.66 9.68
C SER A 90 -7.68 -8.70 9.80
N CYS A 91 -7.94 -7.42 10.08
CA CYS A 91 -6.92 -6.42 10.34
C CYS A 91 -6.96 -5.97 11.80
N THR A 92 -5.87 -5.39 12.26
CA THR A 92 -5.78 -4.70 13.55
C THR A 92 -5.89 -3.19 13.35
N ARG A 93 -6.36 -2.49 14.37
CA ARG A 93 -6.41 -1.03 14.35
C ARG A 93 -4.99 -0.49 14.46
N PRO A 94 -4.60 0.49 13.61
CA PRO A 94 -3.29 1.10 13.71
C PRO A 94 -3.01 1.59 15.13
N LYS A 95 -1.82 1.31 15.64
CA LYS A 95 -1.42 1.69 17.00
C LYS A 95 -1.32 3.22 17.10
N ASP A 96 -1.72 3.75 18.25
CA ASP A 96 -1.60 5.19 18.58
C ASP A 96 -2.26 6.18 17.60
N PHE A 97 -3.13 5.72 16.70
CA PHE A 97 -3.83 6.59 15.74
C PHE A 97 -4.53 7.78 16.44
N ALA A 98 -5.06 7.59 17.63
CA ALA A 98 -5.74 8.64 18.39
C ALA A 98 -4.78 9.70 18.98
N ARG A 99 -3.48 9.45 18.99
CA ARG A 99 -2.45 10.35 19.56
C ARG A 99 -1.62 11.05 18.50
N ASN A 100 -1.63 10.54 17.27
CA ASN A 100 -0.91 11.13 16.16
C ASN A 100 -1.90 11.87 15.25
N LYS A 101 -1.79 13.21 15.24
CA LYS A 101 -2.68 14.10 14.45
C LYS A 101 -2.61 13.83 12.93
N TYR A 102 -1.56 13.16 12.48
CA TYR A 102 -1.33 12.84 11.06
C TYR A 102 -1.94 11.51 10.62
N CYS A 103 -2.49 10.72 11.56
CA CYS A 103 -3.20 9.50 11.19
C CYS A 103 -4.58 9.81 10.66
N ASN A 104 -4.89 9.33 9.47
CA ASN A 104 -6.18 9.54 8.82
C ASN A 104 -7.29 8.67 9.43
N PHE A 105 -6.93 7.57 10.05
CA PHE A 105 -7.86 6.62 10.61
C PHE A 105 -8.66 7.20 11.79
N GLY A 106 -9.98 6.99 11.81
CA GLY A 106 -10.85 7.41 12.91
C GLY A 106 -11.63 8.70 12.65
N ASN A 107 -11.42 9.37 11.52
CA ASN A 107 -12.26 10.48 11.05
C ASN A 107 -13.07 10.03 9.82
N ALA A 108 -14.38 10.03 9.92
CA ALA A 108 -15.29 9.62 8.84
C ALA A 108 -15.21 10.50 7.59
N GLU A 109 -14.78 11.75 7.72
CA GLU A 109 -14.58 12.65 6.59
C GLU A 109 -13.36 12.28 5.75
N TRP A 110 -12.44 11.47 6.30
CA TRP A 110 -11.21 11.05 5.65
C TRP A 110 -11.26 9.65 5.03
N ASN A 111 -12.46 9.17 4.75
CA ASN A 111 -12.66 7.84 4.16
C ASN A 111 -11.89 7.61 2.85
N ASN A 112 -11.72 8.67 2.03
CA ASN A 112 -10.98 8.63 0.77
C ASN A 112 -9.49 9.05 0.90
N TYR A 113 -8.98 9.21 2.12
CA TYR A 113 -7.56 9.43 2.37
C TYR A 113 -6.82 8.10 2.46
N PRO A 114 -5.49 8.06 2.23
CA PRO A 114 -4.73 6.83 2.37
C PRO A 114 -4.77 6.30 3.81
N ALA A 115 -4.87 4.99 3.96
CA ALA A 115 -4.72 4.31 5.24
C ALA A 115 -3.25 4.37 5.68
N ASN A 116 -2.91 5.40 6.44
CA ASN A 116 -1.59 5.61 7.00
C ASN A 116 -1.50 5.18 8.47
N CYS A 117 -0.34 5.38 9.10
CA CYS A 117 -0.08 4.94 10.47
C CYS A 117 -0.12 3.41 10.66
N VAL A 118 -0.08 2.65 9.60
CA VAL A 118 -0.03 1.20 9.59
C VAL A 118 1.41 0.71 9.61
N ASP A 119 1.70 -0.32 10.38
CA ASP A 119 2.99 -0.98 10.30
C ASP A 119 3.02 -1.98 9.12
N TRP A 120 4.22 -2.49 8.82
CA TRP A 120 4.40 -3.40 7.68
C TRP A 120 3.53 -4.66 7.78
N SER A 121 3.38 -5.23 8.98
CA SER A 121 2.60 -6.44 9.19
C SER A 121 1.09 -6.19 9.05
N GLU A 122 0.63 -5.01 9.41
CA GLU A 122 -0.76 -4.57 9.23
C GLU A 122 -1.07 -4.37 7.74
N ALA A 123 -0.14 -3.78 6.97
CA ALA A 123 -0.26 -3.65 5.52
C ALA A 123 -0.29 -5.03 4.82
N VAL A 124 0.58 -5.96 5.22
CA VAL A 124 0.57 -7.35 4.73
C VAL A 124 -0.75 -8.04 5.03
N ALA A 125 -1.27 -7.91 6.26
CA ALA A 125 -2.52 -8.55 6.67
C ALA A 125 -3.71 -8.06 5.83
N TYR A 126 -3.76 -6.75 5.54
CA TYR A 126 -4.78 -6.19 4.66
C TYR A 126 -4.69 -6.77 3.24
N CYS A 127 -3.50 -6.70 2.61
CA CYS A 127 -3.35 -7.22 1.25
C CYS A 127 -3.69 -8.72 1.16
N GLN A 128 -3.31 -9.52 2.15
CA GLN A 128 -3.68 -10.94 2.22
C GLN A 128 -5.19 -11.15 2.38
N TRP A 129 -5.87 -10.32 3.18
CA TRP A 129 -7.31 -10.40 3.37
C TRP A 129 -8.08 -10.17 2.07
N VAL A 130 -7.62 -9.25 1.21
CA VAL A 130 -8.21 -9.02 -0.11
C VAL A 130 -7.68 -9.98 -1.21
N GLY A 131 -6.89 -11.02 -0.84
CA GLY A 131 -6.33 -11.99 -1.78
C GLY A 131 -5.17 -11.45 -2.61
N LYS A 132 -4.47 -10.43 -2.12
CA LYS A 132 -3.33 -9.75 -2.75
C LYS A 132 -2.07 -9.86 -1.88
N ARG A 133 -1.01 -9.20 -2.28
CA ARG A 133 0.25 -9.06 -1.55
C ARG A 133 0.78 -7.63 -1.63
N LEU A 134 1.76 -7.26 -0.82
CA LEU A 134 2.52 -6.04 -1.08
C LEU A 134 3.33 -6.22 -2.38
N PRO A 135 3.54 -5.16 -3.18
CA PRO A 135 4.47 -5.18 -4.29
C PRO A 135 5.90 -5.42 -3.78
N ASN A 136 6.73 -6.12 -4.54
CA ASN A 136 8.15 -6.06 -4.29
C ASN A 136 8.73 -4.72 -4.75
N GLU A 137 9.96 -4.41 -4.37
CA GLU A 137 10.55 -3.11 -4.65
C GLU A 137 10.72 -2.84 -6.15
N ALA A 138 11.10 -3.86 -6.93
CA ALA A 138 11.28 -3.73 -8.37
C ALA A 138 9.95 -3.57 -9.12
N GLU A 139 8.89 -4.25 -8.67
CA GLU A 139 7.53 -4.05 -9.18
C GLU A 139 7.04 -2.62 -8.91
N TRP A 140 7.23 -2.16 -7.68
CA TRP A 140 6.81 -0.82 -7.29
C TRP A 140 7.49 0.25 -8.16
N GLU A 141 8.82 0.17 -8.33
CA GLU A 141 9.57 1.17 -9.12
C GLU A 141 9.21 1.11 -10.61
N LYS A 142 9.03 -0.10 -11.19
CA LYS A 142 8.57 -0.24 -12.57
C LYS A 142 7.22 0.44 -12.79
N ALA A 143 6.29 0.22 -11.86
CA ALA A 143 4.96 0.84 -11.87
C ALA A 143 5.04 2.36 -11.72
N ALA A 144 5.87 2.87 -10.81
CA ALA A 144 6.06 4.30 -10.57
C ALA A 144 6.66 5.02 -11.78
N ARG A 145 7.68 4.43 -12.41
CA ARG A 145 8.31 4.98 -13.62
C ARG A 145 7.37 5.01 -14.81
N ALA A 146 6.49 4.04 -14.95
CA ALA A 146 5.57 3.93 -16.08
C ALA A 146 6.25 4.11 -17.45
N GLY A 147 7.48 3.56 -17.62
CA GLY A 147 8.29 3.65 -18.81
C GLY A 147 9.24 4.86 -18.89
N SER A 148 9.20 5.78 -17.91
CA SER A 148 10.11 6.93 -17.86
C SER A 148 11.48 6.54 -17.32
N SER A 149 12.53 7.14 -17.87
CA SER A 149 13.91 7.10 -17.34
C SER A 149 14.29 8.35 -16.53
N SER A 150 13.38 9.31 -16.40
CA SER A 150 13.58 10.55 -15.65
C SER A 150 13.50 10.34 -14.14
N ARG A 151 13.83 11.38 -13.36
CA ARG A 151 13.72 11.40 -11.89
C ARG A 151 12.29 11.10 -11.43
N TYR A 152 11.30 11.65 -12.12
CA TYR A 152 9.86 11.45 -11.92
C TYR A 152 9.22 11.03 -13.24
N PRO A 153 8.05 10.40 -13.26
CA PRO A 153 7.41 9.93 -14.50
C PRO A 153 7.07 11.07 -15.48
N TRP A 154 6.96 12.29 -15.01
CA TRP A 154 6.65 13.49 -15.81
C TRP A 154 7.89 14.35 -16.16
N GLY A 155 9.10 13.99 -15.71
CA GLY A 155 10.34 14.71 -16.01
C GLY A 155 11.30 14.88 -14.84
N GLN A 156 12.04 16.00 -14.81
CA GLN A 156 13.14 16.20 -13.84
C GLN A 156 12.73 16.98 -12.59
N ASP A 157 11.62 17.72 -12.63
CA ASP A 157 11.17 18.57 -11.53
C ASP A 157 9.81 18.13 -11.00
N VAL A 158 9.55 18.40 -9.72
CA VAL A 158 8.29 18.15 -9.04
C VAL A 158 7.85 19.37 -8.23
N SER A 159 6.57 19.58 -8.15
CA SER A 159 5.91 20.61 -7.35
C SER A 159 4.56 20.12 -6.87
N CYS A 160 3.86 20.91 -6.05
CA CYS A 160 2.50 20.65 -5.62
C CYS A 160 1.46 20.56 -6.77
N ALA A 161 1.85 20.86 -8.01
CA ALA A 161 1.00 20.59 -9.18
C ALA A 161 1.06 19.13 -9.64
N ASN A 162 2.06 18.36 -9.21
CA ASN A 162 2.32 17.00 -9.64
C ASN A 162 2.11 15.96 -8.53
N ALA A 163 2.44 16.32 -7.28
CA ALA A 163 2.45 15.42 -6.14
C ALA A 163 2.24 16.21 -4.84
N ILE A 164 1.82 15.52 -3.79
CA ILE A 164 1.73 16.08 -2.43
C ILE A 164 3.06 15.83 -1.74
N LEU A 165 3.76 16.92 -1.37
CA LEU A 165 5.11 16.90 -0.78
C LEU A 165 5.33 18.13 0.12
N ASP A 166 6.40 18.11 0.92
CA ASP A 166 6.98 19.32 1.48
C ASP A 166 7.72 20.08 0.37
N ASP A 167 7.14 21.17 -0.10
CA ASP A 167 7.75 22.02 -1.16
C ASP A 167 8.66 23.14 -0.58
N GLY A 168 8.80 23.20 0.74
CA GLY A 168 9.60 24.21 1.45
C GLY A 168 9.07 25.63 1.33
N LYS A 169 7.83 25.84 0.86
CA LYS A 169 7.27 27.16 0.54
C LYS A 169 5.84 27.38 1.00
N THR A 170 5.03 26.34 0.89
CA THR A 170 3.59 26.42 1.17
C THR A 170 3.34 26.14 2.64
N LEU A 171 2.95 27.15 3.39
CA LEU A 171 2.63 27.03 4.82
C LEU A 171 1.20 26.50 4.98
N ALA A 172 1.01 25.48 5.80
CA ALA A 172 -0.29 24.96 6.16
C ALA A 172 -1.09 25.95 7.01
N SER A 173 -0.43 26.57 7.98
CA SER A 173 -1.01 27.59 8.85
C SER A 173 0.05 28.60 9.29
N ALA A 174 -0.38 29.77 9.79
CA ALA A 174 0.55 30.78 10.26
C ALA A 174 1.37 30.24 11.45
N GLY A 175 2.66 30.00 11.24
CA GLY A 175 3.60 29.52 12.26
C GLY A 175 3.94 28.03 12.19
N ASP A 176 3.32 27.27 11.27
CA ASP A 176 3.70 25.88 11.02
C ASP A 176 4.81 25.78 9.96
N GLU A 177 5.50 24.64 9.95
CA GLU A 177 6.46 24.33 8.90
C GLU A 177 5.72 24.12 7.55
N PRO A 178 6.35 24.47 6.42
CA PRO A 178 5.75 24.26 5.09
C PRO A 178 5.86 22.79 4.69
N ASP A 179 4.72 22.11 4.62
CA ASP A 179 4.64 20.72 4.19
C ASP A 179 3.28 20.37 3.58
N GLY A 180 3.14 19.17 3.00
CA GLY A 180 1.90 18.64 2.47
C GLY A 180 1.17 19.55 1.49
N CYS A 181 1.88 20.39 0.75
CA CYS A 181 1.30 21.38 -0.15
C CYS A 181 0.27 22.30 0.53
N GLY A 182 0.46 22.57 1.82
CA GLY A 182 -0.35 23.53 2.60
C GLY A 182 -1.39 22.90 3.52
N GLU A 183 -1.47 21.56 3.60
CA GLU A 183 -2.45 20.89 4.46
C GLU A 183 -1.84 20.24 5.71
N ASP A 184 -0.52 20.23 5.87
CA ASP A 184 0.20 19.56 6.95
C ASP A 184 -0.24 18.07 7.10
N ARG A 185 -0.52 17.39 5.96
CA ARG A 185 -0.97 15.99 5.90
C ARG A 185 -1.05 15.44 4.49
N SER A 186 -1.31 14.13 4.37
CA SER A 186 -1.73 13.52 3.11
C SER A 186 -3.08 14.05 2.63
N TRP A 187 -3.36 13.92 1.35
CA TRP A 187 -4.58 14.31 0.68
C TRP A 187 -5.43 13.08 0.27
N PRO A 188 -6.69 13.28 -0.17
CA PRO A 188 -7.48 12.21 -0.76
C PRO A 188 -6.74 11.55 -1.91
N VAL A 189 -6.80 10.21 -1.98
CA VAL A 189 -6.15 9.46 -3.06
C VAL A 189 -6.67 9.88 -4.44
N GLY A 190 -5.79 9.86 -5.45
CA GLY A 190 -6.16 10.20 -6.82
C GLY A 190 -6.39 11.70 -7.07
N THR A 191 -5.85 12.57 -6.22
CA THR A 191 -6.03 14.03 -6.36
C THR A 191 -5.24 14.59 -7.56
N HIS A 192 -4.07 14.07 -7.86
CA HIS A 192 -3.23 14.49 -8.97
C HIS A 192 -3.43 13.60 -10.20
N ALA A 193 -2.80 13.99 -11.32
CA ALA A 193 -2.87 13.21 -12.55
C ALA A 193 -2.14 11.86 -12.39
N ALA A 194 -2.75 10.80 -12.94
CA ALA A 194 -2.12 9.49 -13.01
C ALA A 194 -0.87 9.50 -13.92
N ASN A 195 0.05 8.58 -13.66
CA ASN A 195 1.16 8.32 -14.56
C ASN A 195 0.68 7.63 -15.87
N ALA A 196 1.58 7.34 -16.79
CA ALA A 196 1.23 6.77 -18.11
C ALA A 196 0.57 5.37 -18.05
N LEU A 197 0.68 4.66 -16.92
CA LEU A 197 -0.02 3.41 -16.67
C LEU A 197 -1.41 3.60 -16.04
N GLY A 198 -1.77 4.82 -15.64
CA GLY A 198 -3.02 5.11 -14.96
C GLY A 198 -2.94 4.95 -13.44
N LEU A 199 -1.74 4.93 -12.85
CA LEU A 199 -1.50 4.85 -11.42
C LEU A 199 -1.39 6.24 -10.80
N TYR A 200 -2.04 6.45 -9.67
CA TYR A 200 -2.05 7.70 -8.92
C TYR A 200 -1.11 7.63 -7.72
N ASP A 201 -0.63 8.79 -7.28
CA ASP A 201 0.09 9.01 -6.02
C ASP A 201 1.32 8.10 -5.81
N MET A 202 1.94 7.64 -6.93
CA MET A 202 3.20 6.87 -6.88
C MET A 202 4.38 7.73 -6.38
N HIS A 203 4.19 9.04 -6.29
CA HIS A 203 5.16 10.01 -5.80
C HIS A 203 4.47 11.00 -4.88
N GLY A 204 4.91 11.07 -3.62
CA GLY A 204 4.28 11.91 -2.59
C GLY A 204 3.05 11.25 -1.97
N ASN A 205 2.20 12.04 -1.38
CA ASN A 205 1.06 11.69 -0.57
C ASN A 205 1.45 10.84 0.65
N VAL A 206 1.55 9.51 0.56
CA VAL A 206 2.19 8.70 1.59
C VAL A 206 3.26 7.79 0.99
N GLY A 207 4.35 7.61 1.73
CA GLY A 207 5.35 6.60 1.40
C GLY A 207 4.74 5.19 1.51
N GLU A 208 5.12 4.28 0.63
CA GLU A 208 4.46 2.98 0.52
C GLU A 208 5.34 1.82 0.94
N TRP A 209 4.81 0.97 1.83
CA TRP A 209 5.46 -0.28 2.18
C TRP A 209 5.61 -1.20 0.97
N THR A 210 6.80 -1.75 0.79
CA THR A 210 7.06 -2.87 -0.12
C THR A 210 7.29 -4.17 0.66
N SER A 211 7.26 -5.32 -0.01
CA SER A 211 7.56 -6.60 0.62
C SER A 211 9.04 -6.79 0.93
N ALA A 212 9.94 -5.99 0.32
CA ALA A 212 11.38 -6.18 0.37
C ALA A 212 11.99 -5.84 1.73
N TRP A 213 12.86 -6.70 2.25
CA TRP A 213 13.85 -6.30 3.23
C TRP A 213 14.91 -5.41 2.58
N TYR A 214 15.34 -4.39 3.29
CA TYR A 214 16.37 -3.51 2.78
C TYR A 214 17.76 -4.17 2.75
N SER A 215 18.43 -4.06 1.62
CA SER A 215 19.87 -4.25 1.44
C SER A 215 20.42 -3.10 0.58
N PRO A 216 21.55 -2.50 0.94
CA PRO A 216 22.15 -1.44 0.12
C PRO A 216 22.58 -1.93 -1.26
N ASN A 217 22.79 -3.23 -1.43
CA ASN A 217 23.26 -3.83 -2.67
C ASN A 217 22.14 -4.50 -3.48
N ALA A 218 20.87 -4.43 -3.05
CA ALA A 218 19.81 -5.17 -3.73
C ALA A 218 19.66 -4.75 -5.20
N VAL A 219 19.73 -3.45 -5.49
CA VAL A 219 19.61 -2.89 -6.85
C VAL A 219 20.76 -3.38 -7.76
N THR A 220 21.96 -3.52 -7.23
CA THR A 220 23.16 -3.85 -8.03
C THR A 220 23.45 -5.35 -8.10
N GLU A 221 23.05 -6.13 -7.09
CA GLU A 221 23.51 -7.52 -6.95
C GLU A 221 22.35 -8.55 -6.94
N MET A 222 21.12 -8.13 -6.60
CA MET A 222 20.02 -9.09 -6.40
C MET A 222 18.97 -9.02 -7.51
N TYR A 223 18.44 -7.82 -7.78
CA TYR A 223 17.34 -7.65 -8.73
C TYR A 223 17.75 -7.94 -10.18
N PRO A 224 18.95 -7.56 -10.67
CA PRO A 224 19.41 -7.92 -12.01
C PRO A 224 19.55 -9.42 -12.20
N GLU A 225 19.87 -10.17 -11.15
CA GLU A 225 19.98 -11.63 -11.14
C GLU A 225 18.61 -12.35 -11.01
N GLY A 226 17.50 -11.60 -11.05
CA GLY A 226 16.14 -12.13 -10.95
C GLY A 226 15.64 -12.39 -9.52
N ASN A 227 16.43 -12.10 -8.49
CA ASN A 227 15.95 -12.18 -7.11
C ASN A 227 15.14 -10.92 -6.72
N LEU A 228 13.94 -10.81 -7.25
CA LEU A 228 13.05 -9.66 -7.03
C LEU A 228 12.51 -9.55 -5.59
N SER A 229 12.58 -10.64 -4.81
CA SER A 229 12.17 -10.63 -3.41
C SER A 229 13.18 -9.91 -2.50
N GLY A 230 14.40 -9.70 -2.98
CA GLY A 230 15.49 -9.15 -2.19
C GLY A 230 16.00 -10.11 -1.10
N PRO A 231 16.59 -9.60 0.00
CA PRO A 231 17.10 -10.45 1.07
C PRO A 231 15.99 -11.23 1.76
N ALA A 232 16.27 -12.47 2.19
CA ALA A 232 15.31 -13.30 2.93
C ALA A 232 14.97 -12.75 4.32
N SER A 233 15.83 -11.92 4.90
CA SER A 233 15.63 -11.30 6.21
C SER A 233 16.38 -9.97 6.32
N GLY A 234 15.96 -9.14 7.28
CA GLY A 234 16.60 -7.84 7.50
C GLY A 234 16.09 -7.17 8.77
N LYS A 235 16.56 -5.96 9.02
CA LYS A 235 16.12 -5.14 10.16
C LYS A 235 15.11 -4.06 9.75
N ARG A 236 15.10 -3.68 8.48
CA ARG A 236 14.27 -2.61 7.92
C ARG A 236 13.64 -3.06 6.60
N ARG A 237 12.43 -2.55 6.35
CA ARG A 237 11.71 -2.72 5.09
C ARG A 237 11.92 -1.49 4.21
N VAL A 238 11.84 -1.70 2.91
CA VAL A 238 11.90 -0.61 1.94
C VAL A 238 10.53 0.07 1.87
N VAL A 239 10.55 1.40 1.90
CA VAL A 239 9.41 2.30 1.67
C VAL A 239 9.73 3.14 0.44
N ARG A 240 8.77 3.33 -0.44
CA ARG A 240 8.97 3.99 -1.73
C ARG A 240 8.00 5.16 -1.90
N GLY A 241 8.34 6.08 -2.80
CA GLY A 241 7.47 7.14 -3.27
C GLY A 241 7.64 8.49 -2.59
N GLY A 242 8.20 8.52 -1.38
CA GLY A 242 8.18 9.74 -0.56
C GLY A 242 6.77 10.07 -0.06
N SER A 243 6.59 11.18 0.61
CA SER A 243 5.32 11.53 1.24
C SER A 243 5.09 13.03 1.31
N TRP A 244 3.93 13.40 1.82
CA TRP A 244 3.54 14.79 2.10
C TRP A 244 4.53 15.55 3.02
N ASP A 245 5.23 14.81 3.88
CA ASP A 245 6.19 15.29 4.91
C ASP A 245 7.66 15.18 4.42
N GLU A 246 7.87 14.94 3.12
CA GLU A 246 9.20 14.76 2.55
C GLU A 246 9.41 15.67 1.36
N ASN A 247 10.66 16.16 1.22
CA ASN A 247 11.03 17.07 0.14
C ASN A 247 11.19 16.33 -1.21
N LYS A 248 11.34 17.09 -2.28
CA LYS A 248 11.42 16.61 -3.66
C LYS A 248 12.46 15.50 -3.89
N LEU A 249 13.57 15.48 -3.15
CA LEU A 249 14.64 14.48 -3.37
C LEU A 249 14.18 13.08 -2.95
N ASN A 250 13.30 13.01 -1.96
CA ASN A 250 12.77 11.76 -1.44
C ASN A 250 11.60 11.20 -2.29
N LEU A 251 11.06 12.01 -3.21
CA LEU A 251 10.01 11.59 -4.12
C LEU A 251 10.54 10.99 -5.43
N ARG A 252 11.86 11.01 -5.68
CA ARG A 252 12.43 10.44 -6.91
C ARG A 252 12.04 8.97 -7.09
N SER A 253 11.81 8.56 -8.33
CA SER A 253 11.44 7.17 -8.64
C SER A 253 12.44 6.15 -8.08
N SER A 254 13.73 6.52 -8.00
CA SER A 254 14.82 5.69 -7.51
C SER A 254 15.01 5.73 -6.00
N PHE A 255 14.54 6.78 -5.30
CA PHE A 255 14.81 6.97 -3.87
C PHE A 255 14.28 5.82 -3.01
N ARG A 256 15.13 5.37 -2.08
CA ARG A 256 14.89 4.19 -1.24
C ARG A 256 14.82 4.57 0.23
N ASN A 257 13.63 4.85 0.73
CA ASN A 257 13.45 5.05 2.17
C ASN A 257 13.41 3.71 2.92
N VAL A 258 13.81 3.70 4.19
CA VAL A 258 13.91 2.49 5.00
C VAL A 258 13.35 2.70 6.40
N LYS A 259 12.45 1.82 6.82
CA LYS A 259 11.79 1.90 8.13
C LYS A 259 11.78 0.54 8.84
N ALA A 260 11.73 0.57 10.17
CA ALA A 260 11.50 -0.64 10.94
C ALA A 260 10.09 -1.20 10.61
N PRO A 261 9.94 -2.52 10.43
CA PRO A 261 8.66 -3.13 10.06
C PRO A 261 7.56 -2.96 11.11
N VAL A 262 7.97 -2.80 12.37
CA VAL A 262 7.10 -2.56 13.51
C VAL A 262 7.59 -1.33 14.25
N SER A 263 6.74 -0.33 14.39
CA SER A 263 7.07 0.84 15.21
C SER A 263 6.76 0.54 16.67
N GLY A 264 7.78 0.51 17.51
CA GLY A 264 7.62 0.25 18.95
C GLY A 264 6.95 1.39 19.72
N LYS A 265 7.00 2.64 19.21
CA LYS A 265 6.54 3.85 19.92
C LYS A 265 6.00 4.97 19.05
N SER A 266 6.21 4.97 17.74
CA SER A 266 5.64 5.98 16.83
C SER A 266 5.09 5.30 15.59
N VAL A 267 3.88 5.63 15.26
CA VAL A 267 3.27 5.29 13.98
C VAL A 267 3.74 6.30 12.96
N TYR A 268 4.09 5.81 11.80
CA TYR A 268 4.54 6.64 10.69
C TYR A 268 3.33 7.33 10.06
N GLY A 269 3.06 8.60 10.42
CA GLY A 269 1.94 9.39 9.88
C GLY A 269 2.02 9.64 8.39
N SER A 270 3.21 9.47 7.81
CA SER A 270 3.50 9.67 6.40
C SER A 270 3.68 8.37 5.60
N ILE A 271 3.31 7.20 6.18
CA ILE A 271 3.46 5.91 5.48
C ILE A 271 2.13 5.16 5.43
N GLY A 272 1.78 4.74 4.21
CA GLY A 272 0.68 3.87 3.86
C GLY A 272 1.16 2.70 3.00
N PHE A 273 0.30 2.24 2.07
CA PHE A 273 0.62 1.13 1.18
C PHE A 273 -0.41 0.99 0.07
N ARG A 274 -0.04 0.26 -0.98
CA ARG A 274 -0.95 -0.34 -1.97
C ARG A 274 -0.64 -1.81 -2.15
N CYS A 275 -1.58 -2.59 -2.70
CA CYS A 275 -1.38 -4.00 -2.92
C CYS A 275 -1.08 -4.33 -4.39
N ALA A 276 -0.47 -5.50 -4.60
CA ALA A 276 -0.21 -6.09 -5.91
C ALA A 276 -0.73 -7.54 -5.96
N SER A 277 -0.90 -8.07 -7.15
CA SER A 277 -1.18 -9.49 -7.40
C SER A 277 -0.47 -9.96 -8.67
N ASP A 278 -0.31 -11.25 -8.79
CA ASP A 278 0.20 -11.89 -9.99
C ASP A 278 -0.87 -11.95 -11.06
#